data_420eb96f83b267855567d5317b653baa
#
_entry.id   420eb96f83b267855567d5317b653baa
#
_cell.length_a   1.000
_cell.length_b   1.000
_cell.length_c   1.000
_cell.angle_alpha   90.00
_cell.angle_beta   90.00
_cell.angle_gamma   90.00
#
_symmetry.space_group_name_H-M   'P 1'
#
loop_
_entity.id
_entity.type
_entity.pdbx_description
1 polymer ?
#
loop_
_entity_poly.entity_id
_entity_poly.type
_entity_poly.pdbx_seq_one_letter_code
_entity_poly.pdbx_strand_id
1 'polypeptide(L)'
;MKKINDLENLAKSYRRDLFEKFLLIKQGHPGSIFSMMDIVVTMYHGGFVRFDDKKKSFIYKVLISKGHATAALYPILKDFGVLSRKEWNNWGQTESLLRVFGNNSIPGIDITSGSLGHCIGAGSGMAVSYKRTNKDKKVFVIISEGELYEGSTWEALLFAKHNNLNNLTIVIDINSLIILGKTKDCLNLDPIKDKINGLGIKTYEVDGHNLNNLVTTFNESNKSNEVNCILANTIKGKGSSIMENKKNWHYWNQMTEEEIEQTRKELA
;
A
#
# COMPACT_ATOMS: atom_id res chain seq x y z
N MET A 1 19.75 2.46 1.21
CA MET A 1 18.58 3.26 1.64
C MET A 1 18.78 4.69 1.17
N LYS A 2 17.77 5.28 0.51
CA LYS A 2 17.78 6.73 0.15
C LYS A 2 17.68 7.60 1.41
N LYS A 3 18.10 8.86 1.32
CA LYS A 3 17.91 9.84 2.42
C LYS A 3 16.41 10.17 2.56
N ILE A 4 16.00 10.61 3.73
CA ILE A 4 14.57 10.91 4.02
C ILE A 4 14.01 11.95 3.03
N ASN A 5 14.73 13.07 2.82
CA ASN A 5 14.29 14.09 1.87
C ASN A 5 14.12 13.54 0.43
N ASP A 6 14.94 12.56 0.03
CA ASP A 6 14.80 11.93 -1.30
C ASP A 6 13.51 11.08 -1.35
N LEU A 7 13.18 10.41 -0.24
CA LEU A 7 11.93 9.62 -0.14
C LEU A 7 10.70 10.54 -0.17
N GLU A 8 10.73 11.66 0.56
CA GLU A 8 9.67 12.67 0.55
C GLU A 8 9.44 13.24 -0.86
N ASN A 9 10.51 13.61 -1.55
CA ASN A 9 10.44 14.10 -2.92
C ASN A 9 9.89 13.04 -3.89
N LEU A 10 10.28 11.78 -3.72
CA LEU A 10 9.75 10.68 -4.53
C LEU A 10 8.25 10.47 -4.28
N ALA A 11 7.82 10.46 -3.03
CA ALA A 11 6.40 10.28 -2.71
C ALA A 11 5.54 11.39 -3.31
N LYS A 12 6.04 12.63 -3.26
CA LYS A 12 5.40 13.79 -3.88
C LYS A 12 5.36 13.66 -5.41
N SER A 13 6.50 13.35 -6.03
CA SER A 13 6.62 13.15 -7.47
C SER A 13 5.69 12.05 -7.98
N TYR A 14 5.58 10.93 -7.26
CA TYR A 14 4.70 9.83 -7.68
C TYR A 14 3.22 10.18 -7.55
N ARG A 15 2.82 10.94 -6.52
CA ARG A 15 1.46 11.49 -6.44
C ARG A 15 1.16 12.40 -7.63
N ARG A 16 2.10 13.27 -8.00
CA ARG A 16 1.97 14.13 -9.19
C ARG A 16 1.84 13.31 -10.48
N ASP A 17 2.74 12.35 -10.71
CA ASP A 17 2.72 11.50 -11.90
C ASP A 17 1.39 10.75 -12.02
N LEU A 18 0.87 10.24 -10.90
CA LEU A 18 -0.40 9.54 -10.85
C LEU A 18 -1.59 10.49 -11.04
N PHE A 19 -1.52 11.70 -10.48
CA PHE A 19 -2.54 12.73 -10.67
C PHE A 19 -2.72 13.06 -12.16
N GLU A 20 -1.61 13.33 -12.88
CA GLU A 20 -1.66 13.58 -14.32
C GLU A 20 -2.20 12.38 -15.10
N LYS A 21 -1.91 11.15 -14.67
CA LYS A 21 -2.51 9.96 -15.27
C LYS A 21 -4.02 9.88 -15.02
N PHE A 22 -4.48 10.17 -13.82
CA PHE A 22 -5.92 10.15 -13.51
C PHE A 22 -6.69 11.23 -14.26
N LEU A 23 -6.11 12.41 -14.46
CA LEU A 23 -6.68 13.45 -15.32
C LEU A 23 -6.88 12.95 -16.76
N LEU A 24 -5.90 12.20 -17.28
CA LEU A 24 -5.95 11.65 -18.63
C LEU A 24 -6.97 10.52 -18.77
N ILE A 25 -6.93 9.53 -17.86
CA ILE A 25 -7.75 8.32 -17.97
C ILE A 25 -9.15 8.45 -17.35
N LYS A 26 -9.36 9.50 -16.54
CA LYS A 26 -10.61 9.80 -15.82
C LYS A 26 -11.13 8.62 -14.99
N GLN A 27 -10.24 7.82 -14.44
CA GLN A 27 -10.52 6.63 -13.63
C GLN A 27 -9.45 6.45 -12.56
N GLY A 28 -9.77 5.74 -11.49
CA GLY A 28 -8.84 5.39 -10.43
C GLY A 28 -9.38 5.66 -9.03
N HIS A 29 -8.55 5.44 -8.03
CA HIS A 29 -8.89 5.59 -6.63
C HIS A 29 -7.86 6.49 -5.92
N PRO A 30 -7.79 7.79 -6.28
CA PRO A 30 -6.72 8.68 -5.80
C PRO A 30 -6.67 8.75 -4.28
N GLY A 31 -7.82 8.76 -3.60
CA GLY A 31 -7.85 8.81 -2.15
C GLY A 31 -7.04 7.69 -1.48
N SER A 32 -7.26 6.46 -1.89
CA SER A 32 -6.60 5.27 -1.31
C SER A 32 -5.15 5.09 -1.81
N ILE A 33 -4.85 5.58 -3.00
CA ILE A 33 -3.51 5.54 -3.61
C ILE A 33 -2.61 6.56 -2.92
N PHE A 34 -3.10 7.77 -2.74
CA PHE A 34 -2.33 8.87 -2.15
C PHE A 34 -2.10 8.67 -0.65
N SER A 35 -3.04 8.04 0.09
CA SER A 35 -2.85 7.75 1.51
C SER A 35 -1.64 6.85 1.75
N MET A 36 -1.46 5.80 0.96
CA MET A 36 -0.38 4.82 1.20
C MET A 36 0.93 5.13 0.47
N MET A 37 1.05 6.22 -0.28
CA MET A 37 2.22 6.49 -1.12
C MET A 37 3.51 6.58 -0.29
N ASP A 38 3.51 7.25 0.85
CA ASP A 38 4.68 7.37 1.72
C ASP A 38 5.11 6.01 2.28
N ILE A 39 4.14 5.14 2.60
CA ILE A 39 4.37 3.78 3.06
C ILE A 39 5.11 2.98 1.98
N VAL A 40 4.57 2.92 0.75
CA VAL A 40 5.17 2.11 -0.32
C VAL A 40 6.51 2.70 -0.79
N VAL A 41 6.67 4.02 -0.84
CA VAL A 41 7.95 4.66 -1.14
C VAL A 41 8.99 4.28 -0.09
N THR A 42 8.64 4.34 1.20
CA THR A 42 9.53 3.90 2.28
C THR A 42 9.90 2.44 2.13
N MET A 43 8.94 1.56 1.86
CA MET A 43 9.21 0.12 1.69
C MET A 43 10.18 -0.18 0.55
N TYR A 44 9.96 0.40 -0.62
CA TYR A 44 10.74 0.08 -1.82
C TYR A 44 12.06 0.87 -1.87
N HIS A 45 12.01 2.19 -1.82
CA HIS A 45 13.21 3.03 -1.92
C HIS A 45 13.98 3.16 -0.59
N GLY A 46 13.33 2.91 0.54
CA GLY A 46 13.97 2.73 1.84
C GLY A 46 14.70 1.40 2.00
N GLY A 47 14.57 0.48 1.02
CA GLY A 47 15.35 -0.77 0.97
C GLY A 47 14.77 -1.91 1.82
N PHE A 48 13.53 -1.81 2.28
CA PHE A 48 12.86 -2.89 3.03
C PHE A 48 12.37 -4.01 2.11
N VAL A 49 12.11 -3.69 0.84
CA VAL A 49 11.81 -4.68 -0.21
C VAL A 49 13.06 -4.91 -1.04
N ARG A 50 13.68 -6.09 -0.90
CA ARG A 50 14.93 -6.43 -1.61
C ARG A 50 14.69 -6.56 -3.11
N PHE A 51 15.55 -5.91 -3.90
CA PHE A 51 15.53 -5.92 -5.35
C PHE A 51 16.74 -6.65 -5.93
N ASP A 52 16.51 -7.48 -6.93
CA ASP A 52 17.55 -8.12 -7.75
C ASP A 52 17.70 -7.33 -9.05
N ASP A 53 18.73 -6.50 -9.14
CA ASP A 53 18.94 -5.62 -10.30
C ASP A 53 19.25 -6.41 -11.58
N LYS A 54 19.87 -7.60 -11.46
CA LYS A 54 20.16 -8.44 -12.62
C LYS A 54 18.90 -9.06 -13.22
N LYS A 55 17.99 -9.48 -12.37
CA LYS A 55 16.70 -10.08 -12.77
C LYS A 55 15.59 -9.06 -12.97
N LYS A 56 15.84 -7.79 -12.63
CA LYS A 56 14.82 -6.74 -12.59
C LYS A 56 13.55 -7.18 -11.86
N SER A 57 13.71 -7.77 -10.68
CA SER A 57 12.59 -8.31 -9.89
C SER A 57 12.80 -8.15 -8.39
N PHE A 58 11.68 -8.06 -7.66
CA PHE A 58 11.72 -8.01 -6.20
C PHE A 58 11.80 -9.41 -5.61
N ILE A 59 12.74 -9.58 -4.66
CA ILE A 59 12.98 -10.85 -3.97
C ILE A 59 11.92 -11.09 -2.91
N TYR A 60 11.55 -10.03 -2.18
CA TYR A 60 10.48 -10.04 -1.20
C TYR A 60 9.14 -9.76 -1.86
N LYS A 61 8.07 -10.28 -1.30
CA LYS A 61 6.72 -10.12 -1.83
C LYS A 61 5.99 -8.97 -1.14
N VAL A 62 5.31 -8.16 -1.93
CA VAL A 62 4.44 -7.09 -1.43
C VAL A 62 3.06 -7.26 -2.07
N LEU A 63 2.08 -7.60 -1.25
CA LEU A 63 0.70 -7.77 -1.67
C LEU A 63 -0.11 -6.54 -1.26
N ILE A 64 -0.74 -5.91 -2.23
CA ILE A 64 -1.68 -4.81 -1.95
C ILE A 64 -3.09 -5.40 -1.92
N SER A 65 -3.61 -5.66 -0.73
CA SER A 65 -4.91 -6.29 -0.55
C SER A 65 -6.05 -5.36 -0.98
N LYS A 66 -5.95 -4.07 -0.70
CA LYS A 66 -6.82 -3.04 -1.27
C LYS A 66 -6.51 -2.83 -2.76
N GLY A 67 -6.92 -3.79 -3.60
CA GLY A 67 -6.55 -3.89 -5.02
C GLY A 67 -6.82 -2.62 -5.83
N HIS A 68 -7.81 -1.83 -5.43
CA HIS A 68 -8.10 -0.53 -6.01
C HIS A 68 -6.98 0.51 -5.80
N ALA A 69 -6.03 0.27 -4.90
CA ALA A 69 -4.88 1.14 -4.66
C ALA A 69 -3.57 0.58 -5.26
N THR A 70 -3.59 -0.55 -5.97
CA THR A 70 -2.38 -1.18 -6.54
C THR A 70 -1.63 -0.24 -7.48
N ALA A 71 -2.32 0.69 -8.15
CA ALA A 71 -1.69 1.67 -9.03
C ALA A 71 -0.65 2.56 -8.33
N ALA A 72 -0.63 2.64 -7.00
CA ALA A 72 0.45 3.29 -6.25
C ALA A 72 1.84 2.66 -6.53
N LEU A 73 1.88 1.38 -6.91
CA LEU A 73 3.13 0.71 -7.25
C LEU A 73 3.64 1.02 -8.67
N TYR A 74 2.79 1.46 -9.59
CA TYR A 74 3.19 1.61 -11.00
C TYR A 74 4.36 2.59 -11.23
N PRO A 75 4.39 3.79 -10.64
CA PRO A 75 5.56 4.65 -10.77
C PRO A 75 6.82 4.05 -10.14
N ILE A 76 6.68 3.32 -9.04
CA ILE A 76 7.80 2.61 -8.38
C ILE A 76 8.35 1.53 -9.31
N LEU A 77 7.47 0.67 -9.86
CA LEU A 77 7.86 -0.41 -10.78
C LEU A 77 8.55 0.15 -12.03
N LYS A 78 8.08 1.30 -12.54
CA LYS A 78 8.70 2.04 -13.64
C LYS A 78 10.12 2.49 -13.27
N ASP A 79 10.32 3.06 -12.10
CA ASP A 79 11.62 3.57 -11.67
C ASP A 79 12.65 2.46 -11.44
N PHE A 80 12.22 1.29 -10.96
CA PHE A 80 13.09 0.11 -10.86
C PHE A 80 13.31 -0.61 -12.21
N GLY A 81 12.66 -0.16 -13.29
CA GLY A 81 12.76 -0.78 -14.61
C GLY A 81 12.06 -2.14 -14.71
N VAL A 82 11.18 -2.46 -13.76
CA VAL A 82 10.31 -3.65 -13.79
C VAL A 82 9.15 -3.43 -14.76
N LEU A 83 8.61 -2.22 -14.77
CA LEU A 83 7.59 -1.78 -15.72
C LEU A 83 8.21 -0.86 -16.77
N SER A 84 7.96 -1.13 -18.05
CA SER A 84 8.52 -0.31 -19.12
C SER A 84 7.85 1.08 -19.19
N ARG A 85 8.60 2.06 -19.70
CA ARG A 85 8.03 3.39 -20.00
C ARG A 85 6.90 3.32 -21.02
N LYS A 86 6.98 2.37 -21.96
CA LYS A 86 5.94 2.13 -22.95
C LYS A 86 4.62 1.75 -22.27
N GLU A 87 4.67 0.78 -21.36
CA GLU A 87 3.46 0.35 -20.61
C GLU A 87 2.89 1.49 -19.76
N TRP A 88 3.76 2.24 -19.05
CA TRP A 88 3.34 3.41 -18.30
C TRP A 88 2.63 4.45 -19.19
N ASN A 89 3.18 4.75 -20.37
CA ASN A 89 2.59 5.73 -21.28
C ASN A 89 1.28 5.23 -21.88
N ASN A 90 1.18 3.92 -22.12
CA ASN A 90 0.00 3.28 -22.72
C ASN A 90 -1.15 3.07 -21.71
N TRP A 91 -0.96 3.40 -20.43
CA TRP A 91 -2.00 3.24 -19.43
C TRP A 91 -3.25 4.05 -19.79
N GLY A 92 -4.41 3.37 -19.78
CA GLY A 92 -5.70 3.92 -20.17
C GLY A 92 -6.07 3.75 -21.65
N GLN A 93 -5.15 3.22 -22.47
CA GLN A 93 -5.44 2.89 -23.87
C GLN A 93 -6.02 1.48 -24.01
N THR A 94 -6.61 1.20 -25.16
CA THR A 94 -7.02 -0.17 -25.55
C THR A 94 -5.81 -1.10 -25.45
N GLU A 95 -5.98 -2.31 -24.92
CA GLU A 95 -4.94 -3.32 -24.72
C GLU A 95 -3.82 -2.93 -23.72
N SER A 96 -3.98 -1.82 -22.97
CA SER A 96 -3.04 -1.50 -21.91
C SER A 96 -2.89 -2.65 -20.92
N LEU A 97 -1.65 -2.97 -20.54
CA LEU A 97 -1.36 -3.92 -19.47
C LEU A 97 -1.83 -3.36 -18.12
N LEU A 98 -1.68 -2.06 -17.90
CA LEU A 98 -2.06 -1.41 -16.65
C LEU A 98 -3.56 -1.20 -16.56
N ARG A 99 -4.10 -1.53 -15.41
CA ARG A 99 -5.53 -1.41 -15.07
C ARG A 99 -5.69 -0.57 -13.81
N VAL A 100 -6.91 -0.13 -13.55
CA VAL A 100 -7.28 0.54 -12.28
C VAL A 100 -7.03 -0.40 -11.11
N PHE A 101 -7.38 -1.68 -11.27
CA PHE A 101 -7.02 -2.76 -10.37
C PHE A 101 -5.82 -3.51 -10.95
N GLY A 102 -4.76 -3.60 -10.16
CA GLY A 102 -3.59 -4.38 -10.56
C GLY A 102 -3.90 -5.88 -10.60
N ASN A 103 -3.25 -6.57 -11.51
CA ASN A 103 -3.33 -8.02 -11.62
C ASN A 103 -1.92 -8.63 -11.77
N ASN A 104 -1.82 -9.93 -11.60
CA ASN A 104 -0.56 -10.67 -11.62
C ASN A 104 0.08 -10.83 -13.02
N SER A 105 -0.56 -10.34 -14.08
CA SER A 105 0.08 -10.22 -15.39
C SER A 105 1.02 -9.01 -15.48
N ILE A 106 0.87 -8.05 -14.56
CA ILE A 106 1.73 -6.87 -14.47
C ILE A 106 3.03 -7.27 -13.76
N PRO A 107 4.21 -7.11 -14.38
CA PRO A 107 5.48 -7.41 -13.73
C PRO A 107 5.63 -6.66 -12.41
N GLY A 108 5.98 -7.38 -11.34
CA GLY A 108 6.11 -6.81 -9.99
C GLY A 108 4.82 -6.80 -9.16
N ILE A 109 3.69 -7.22 -9.72
CA ILE A 109 2.44 -7.48 -8.98
C ILE A 109 2.30 -8.98 -8.77
N ASP A 110 2.38 -9.43 -7.53
CA ASP A 110 2.45 -10.85 -7.19
C ASP A 110 1.10 -11.53 -7.07
N ILE A 111 0.00 -10.77 -6.96
CA ILE A 111 -1.35 -11.30 -6.81
C ILE A 111 -2.38 -10.36 -7.45
N THR A 112 -3.37 -10.93 -8.11
CA THR A 112 -4.58 -10.19 -8.47
C THR A 112 -5.42 -10.00 -7.22
N SER A 113 -5.70 -8.75 -6.87
CA SER A 113 -6.44 -8.38 -5.66
C SER A 113 -7.65 -7.52 -5.99
N GLY A 114 -8.56 -7.37 -5.02
CA GLY A 114 -9.79 -6.60 -5.18
C GLY A 114 -10.88 -7.08 -4.23
N SER A 115 -10.95 -8.40 -3.98
CA SER A 115 -11.77 -8.95 -2.89
C SER A 115 -11.05 -8.72 -1.58
N LEU A 116 -11.55 -7.80 -0.76
CA LEU A 116 -10.97 -7.44 0.53
C LEU A 116 -10.92 -8.65 1.46
N GLY A 117 -9.91 -8.70 2.35
CA GLY A 117 -9.70 -9.79 3.30
C GLY A 117 -8.97 -11.03 2.73
N HIS A 118 -8.71 -11.11 1.41
CA HIS A 118 -8.11 -12.32 0.81
C HIS A 118 -6.59 -12.32 0.80
N CYS A 119 -5.95 -11.17 0.55
CA CYS A 119 -4.48 -11.15 0.37
C CYS A 119 -3.70 -11.47 1.64
N ILE A 120 -4.25 -11.23 2.83
CA ILE A 120 -3.59 -11.58 4.08
C ILE A 120 -3.46 -13.11 4.23
N GLY A 121 -4.50 -13.86 3.84
CA GLY A 121 -4.45 -15.33 3.78
C GLY A 121 -3.44 -15.82 2.76
N ALA A 122 -3.44 -15.26 1.55
CA ALA A 122 -2.46 -15.59 0.52
C ALA A 122 -1.03 -15.25 0.94
N GLY A 123 -0.81 -14.08 1.55
CA GLY A 123 0.48 -13.67 2.10
C GLY A 123 0.96 -14.60 3.21
N SER A 124 0.06 -15.05 4.08
CA SER A 124 0.36 -16.05 5.11
C SER A 124 0.81 -17.38 4.50
N GLY A 125 0.13 -17.85 3.44
CA GLY A 125 0.53 -19.04 2.70
C GLY A 125 1.92 -18.92 2.07
N MET A 126 2.25 -17.77 1.46
CA MET A 126 3.58 -17.48 0.93
C MET A 126 4.64 -17.47 2.03
N ALA A 127 4.35 -16.87 3.19
CA ALA A 127 5.25 -16.82 4.33
C ALA A 127 5.56 -18.23 4.88
N VAL A 128 4.52 -19.08 5.01
CA VAL A 128 4.69 -20.51 5.38
C VAL A 128 5.59 -21.22 4.38
N SER A 129 5.35 -21.06 3.07
CA SER A 129 6.17 -21.67 2.02
C SER A 129 7.64 -21.28 2.13
N TYR A 130 7.93 -20.00 2.38
CA TYR A 130 9.32 -19.54 2.55
C TYR A 130 9.98 -20.09 3.80
N LYS A 131 9.26 -20.17 4.92
CA LYS A 131 9.77 -20.83 6.14
C LYS A 131 10.11 -22.30 5.91
N ARG A 132 9.18 -23.06 5.32
CA ARG A 132 9.35 -24.50 5.07
C ARG A 132 10.48 -24.82 4.09
N THR A 133 10.76 -23.90 3.16
CA THR A 133 11.85 -24.08 2.17
C THR A 133 13.16 -23.39 2.58
N ASN A 134 13.28 -22.95 3.84
CA ASN A 134 14.45 -22.24 4.39
C ASN A 134 14.90 -21.04 3.53
N LYS A 135 13.97 -20.34 2.93
CA LYS A 135 14.24 -19.15 2.14
C LYS A 135 14.19 -17.91 3.04
N ASP A 136 15.31 -17.19 3.12
CA ASP A 136 15.35 -15.87 3.78
C ASP A 136 14.59 -14.83 2.94
N LYS A 137 13.27 -14.93 2.95
CA LYS A 137 12.37 -14.06 2.23
C LYS A 137 11.26 -13.55 3.14
N LYS A 138 10.90 -12.29 2.93
CA LYS A 138 9.81 -11.63 3.65
C LYS A 138 8.61 -11.43 2.75
N VAL A 139 7.46 -11.39 3.38
CA VAL A 139 6.18 -11.04 2.77
C VAL A 139 5.61 -9.85 3.50
N PHE A 140 5.20 -8.85 2.76
CA PHE A 140 4.47 -7.69 3.25
C PHE A 140 3.07 -7.71 2.66
N VAL A 141 2.07 -7.47 3.48
CA VAL A 141 0.68 -7.35 3.02
C VAL A 141 0.15 -6.00 3.47
N ILE A 142 -0.20 -5.14 2.52
CA ILE A 142 -0.82 -3.86 2.81
C ILE A 142 -2.33 -4.01 2.67
N ILE A 143 -3.04 -3.81 3.77
CA ILE A 143 -4.49 -3.82 3.84
C ILE A 143 -5.04 -2.43 4.16
N SER A 144 -6.32 -2.23 3.95
CA SER A 144 -7.02 -1.02 4.41
C SER A 144 -7.66 -1.26 5.77
N GLU A 145 -7.95 -0.17 6.48
CA GLU A 145 -8.78 -0.21 7.70
C GLU A 145 -10.13 -0.90 7.44
N GLY A 146 -10.76 -0.62 6.28
CA GLY A 146 -12.02 -1.26 5.90
C GLY A 146 -11.94 -2.77 5.69
N GLU A 147 -10.75 -3.35 5.48
CA GLU A 147 -10.58 -4.80 5.42
C GLU A 147 -10.71 -5.48 6.77
N LEU A 148 -10.63 -4.75 7.86
CA LEU A 148 -10.90 -5.27 9.21
C LEU A 148 -12.39 -5.60 9.41
N TYR A 149 -13.27 -5.23 8.47
CA TYR A 149 -14.66 -5.66 8.45
C TYR A 149 -14.85 -7.08 7.90
N GLU A 150 -13.83 -7.61 7.23
CA GLU A 150 -13.83 -8.95 6.66
C GLU A 150 -13.39 -9.97 7.72
N GLY A 151 -14.23 -10.98 7.99
CA GLY A 151 -13.91 -12.05 8.96
C GLY A 151 -12.64 -12.81 8.59
N SER A 152 -12.40 -13.04 7.28
CA SER A 152 -11.21 -13.70 6.76
C SER A 152 -9.89 -12.98 7.12
N THR A 153 -9.91 -11.66 7.34
CA THR A 153 -8.75 -10.91 7.83
C THR A 153 -8.35 -11.39 9.23
N TRP A 154 -9.31 -11.52 10.14
CA TRP A 154 -9.06 -11.98 11.51
C TRP A 154 -8.65 -13.46 11.58
N GLU A 155 -9.27 -14.31 10.76
CA GLU A 155 -8.88 -15.71 10.61
C GLU A 155 -7.43 -15.84 10.15
N ALA A 156 -7.03 -15.03 9.15
CA ALA A 156 -5.65 -15.02 8.65
C ALA A 156 -4.65 -14.50 9.68
N LEU A 157 -5.02 -13.52 10.51
CA LEU A 157 -4.20 -13.03 11.62
C LEU A 157 -3.98 -14.15 12.66
N LEU A 158 -5.04 -14.86 13.06
CA LEU A 158 -4.95 -16.01 13.97
C LEU A 158 -4.02 -17.10 13.39
N PHE A 159 -4.19 -17.44 12.11
CA PHE A 159 -3.34 -18.40 11.41
C PHE A 159 -1.87 -17.96 11.40
N ALA A 160 -1.61 -16.68 11.10
CA ALA A 160 -0.26 -16.13 11.06
C ALA A 160 0.43 -16.19 12.43
N LYS A 161 -0.30 -15.87 13.50
CA LYS A 161 0.18 -15.98 14.89
C LYS A 161 0.46 -17.42 15.27
N HIS A 162 -0.49 -18.34 15.02
CA HIS A 162 -0.34 -19.76 15.35
C HIS A 162 0.93 -20.36 14.71
N ASN A 163 1.20 -20.02 13.44
CA ASN A 163 2.35 -20.51 12.69
C ASN A 163 3.64 -19.70 12.93
N ASN A 164 3.59 -18.72 13.84
CA ASN A 164 4.70 -17.80 14.13
C ASN A 164 5.38 -17.26 12.86
N LEU A 165 4.62 -16.62 11.96
CA LEU A 165 5.11 -16.14 10.68
C LEU A 165 5.93 -14.85 10.84
N ASN A 166 7.09 -14.93 11.47
CA ASN A 166 8.00 -13.80 11.72
C ASN A 166 8.59 -13.18 10.44
N ASN A 167 8.37 -13.82 9.31
CA ASN A 167 8.70 -13.32 7.97
C ASN A 167 7.49 -12.65 7.27
N LEU A 168 6.37 -12.45 7.98
CA LEU A 168 5.19 -11.72 7.51
C LEU A 168 5.03 -10.42 8.29
N THR A 169 4.91 -9.31 7.58
CA THR A 169 4.54 -8.01 8.14
C THR A 169 3.25 -7.54 7.50
N ILE A 170 2.25 -7.25 8.32
CA ILE A 170 0.98 -6.67 7.88
C ILE A 170 1.06 -5.16 8.09
N VAL A 171 0.72 -4.38 7.08
CA VAL A 171 0.63 -2.91 7.17
C VAL A 171 -0.81 -2.50 6.94
N ILE A 172 -1.41 -1.82 7.89
CA ILE A 172 -2.79 -1.34 7.81
C ILE A 172 -2.77 0.16 7.56
N ASP A 173 -3.29 0.57 6.42
CA ASP A 173 -3.50 1.99 6.08
C ASP A 173 -4.76 2.48 6.78
N ILE A 174 -4.56 3.17 7.91
CA ILE A 174 -5.62 3.75 8.77
C ILE A 174 -5.88 5.18 8.31
N ASN A 175 -6.80 5.35 7.40
CA ASN A 175 -7.16 6.68 6.88
C ASN A 175 -8.58 7.13 7.30
N SER A 176 -9.22 6.40 8.19
CA SER A 176 -10.51 6.68 8.82
C SER A 176 -11.70 6.81 7.85
N LEU A 177 -11.54 6.41 6.57
CA LEU A 177 -12.57 6.54 5.55
C LEU A 177 -12.70 5.29 4.69
N ILE A 178 -13.93 4.81 4.54
CA ILE A 178 -14.34 3.87 3.50
C ILE A 178 -15.18 4.58 2.44
N ILE A 179 -15.70 3.85 1.47
CA ILE A 179 -16.58 4.39 0.43
C ILE A 179 -17.87 5.00 1.01
N LEU A 180 -18.40 4.42 2.07
CA LEU A 180 -19.66 4.84 2.71
C LEU A 180 -19.50 6.11 3.57
N GLY A 181 -18.34 6.27 4.22
CA GLY A 181 -18.11 7.37 5.14
C GLY A 181 -16.95 7.11 6.09
N LYS A 182 -17.03 7.71 7.28
CA LYS A 182 -16.03 7.45 8.33
C LYS A 182 -16.17 6.02 8.85
N THR A 183 -15.05 5.34 9.05
CA THR A 183 -15.01 3.96 9.54
C THR A 183 -15.74 3.81 10.86
N LYS A 184 -15.53 4.71 11.82
CA LYS A 184 -16.18 4.71 13.13
C LYS A 184 -17.70 4.87 13.07
N ASP A 185 -18.23 5.53 12.03
CA ASP A 185 -19.66 5.74 11.87
C ASP A 185 -20.34 4.55 11.18
N CYS A 186 -19.56 3.75 10.43
CA CYS A 186 -20.07 2.55 9.74
C CYS A 186 -20.03 1.31 10.65
N LEU A 187 -18.86 0.98 11.18
CA LEU A 187 -18.63 -0.06 12.17
C LEU A 187 -17.35 0.29 12.95
N ASN A 188 -17.51 0.78 14.18
CA ASN A 188 -16.38 1.17 15.00
C ASN A 188 -15.59 -0.06 15.48
N LEU A 189 -14.35 -0.16 15.01
CA LEU A 189 -13.41 -1.22 15.41
C LEU A 189 -12.36 -0.74 16.42
N ASP A 190 -12.43 0.51 16.88
CA ASP A 190 -11.52 0.98 17.94
C ASP A 190 -11.75 0.25 19.29
N PRO A 191 -10.70 0.06 20.06
CA PRO A 191 -9.28 0.28 19.73
C PRO A 191 -8.70 -0.88 18.87
N ILE A 192 -8.33 -0.58 17.62
CA ILE A 192 -7.82 -1.59 16.67
C ILE A 192 -6.51 -2.21 17.19
N LYS A 193 -5.61 -1.38 17.72
CA LYS A 193 -4.32 -1.82 18.27
C LYS A 193 -4.48 -2.89 19.34
N ASP A 194 -5.39 -2.67 20.30
CA ASP A 194 -5.58 -3.59 21.41
C ASP A 194 -6.20 -4.91 20.95
N LYS A 195 -7.10 -4.86 19.97
CA LYS A 195 -7.70 -6.07 19.38
C LYS A 195 -6.63 -6.94 18.71
N ILE A 196 -5.72 -6.33 17.92
CA ILE A 196 -4.65 -7.06 17.25
C ILE A 196 -3.61 -7.55 18.27
N ASN A 197 -3.25 -6.74 19.25
CA ASN A 197 -2.38 -7.16 20.36
C ASN A 197 -3.00 -8.29 21.17
N GLY A 198 -4.32 -8.28 21.37
CA GLY A 198 -5.07 -9.35 22.04
C GLY A 198 -4.97 -10.71 21.32
N LEU A 199 -4.70 -10.73 20.00
CA LEU A 199 -4.37 -11.94 19.25
C LEU A 199 -2.91 -12.40 19.48
N GLY A 200 -2.11 -11.66 20.26
CA GLY A 200 -0.69 -11.90 20.49
C GLY A 200 0.20 -11.47 19.33
N ILE A 201 -0.26 -10.59 18.44
CA ILE A 201 0.50 -10.03 17.34
C ILE A 201 1.10 -8.70 17.78
N LYS A 202 2.43 -8.55 17.65
CA LYS A 202 3.12 -7.32 17.99
C LYS A 202 2.70 -6.19 17.05
N THR A 203 2.13 -5.12 17.61
CA THR A 203 1.57 -4.01 16.84
C THR A 203 2.36 -2.73 17.07
N TYR A 204 2.79 -2.12 15.99
CA TYR A 204 3.42 -0.80 15.95
C TYR A 204 2.39 0.21 15.43
N GLU A 205 2.39 1.40 15.99
CA GLU A 205 1.55 2.51 15.51
C GLU A 205 2.44 3.66 15.09
N VAL A 206 2.18 4.23 13.91
CA VAL A 206 3.05 5.23 13.30
C VAL A 206 2.24 6.25 12.50
N ASP A 207 2.72 7.50 12.46
CA ASP A 207 2.29 8.47 11.45
C ASP A 207 2.76 8.00 10.07
N GLY A 208 1.81 7.58 9.23
CA GLY A 208 2.05 7.02 7.90
C GLY A 208 2.56 8.06 6.87
N HIS A 209 2.67 9.33 7.26
CA HIS A 209 3.24 10.40 6.44
C HIS A 209 4.58 10.91 6.96
N ASN A 210 5.02 10.48 8.14
CA ASN A 210 6.35 10.77 8.66
C ASN A 210 7.34 9.68 8.23
N LEU A 211 8.15 9.95 7.22
CA LEU A 211 9.05 8.95 6.64
C LEU A 211 10.17 8.52 7.59
N ASN A 212 10.62 9.40 8.50
CA ASN A 212 11.56 9.02 9.56
C ASN A 212 10.95 7.95 10.49
N ASN A 213 9.71 8.20 10.92
CA ASN A 213 8.99 7.28 11.80
C ASN A 213 8.70 5.96 11.08
N LEU A 214 8.31 5.99 9.80
CA LEU A 214 8.12 4.79 8.98
C LEU A 214 9.42 3.98 8.87
N VAL A 215 10.55 4.61 8.53
CA VAL A 215 11.86 3.93 8.45
C VAL A 215 12.22 3.30 9.78
N THR A 216 12.06 4.01 10.89
CA THR A 216 12.32 3.48 12.25
C THR A 216 11.43 2.28 12.54
N THR A 217 10.13 2.40 12.29
CA THR A 217 9.14 1.34 12.53
C THR A 217 9.42 0.10 11.67
N PHE A 218 9.73 0.26 10.38
CA PHE A 218 10.10 -0.88 9.54
C PHE A 218 11.40 -1.54 10.00
N ASN A 219 12.39 -0.79 10.49
CA ASN A 219 13.61 -1.35 11.06
C ASN A 219 13.33 -2.17 12.33
N GLU A 220 12.46 -1.68 13.21
CA GLU A 220 12.06 -2.40 14.42
C GLU A 220 11.23 -3.65 14.09
N SER A 221 10.27 -3.53 13.19
CA SER A 221 9.47 -4.64 12.67
C SER A 221 10.35 -5.74 12.06
N ASN A 222 11.36 -5.36 11.28
CA ASN A 222 12.28 -6.30 10.65
C ASN A 222 13.18 -7.07 11.64
N LYS A 223 13.39 -6.54 12.85
CA LYS A 223 14.14 -7.20 13.93
C LYS A 223 13.25 -8.10 14.81
N SER A 224 11.94 -8.04 14.63
CA SER A 224 11.00 -8.85 15.38
C SER A 224 11.12 -10.32 15.02
N ASN A 225 11.13 -11.20 16.02
CA ASN A 225 11.07 -12.66 15.84
C ASN A 225 9.63 -13.19 15.82
N GLU A 226 8.65 -12.30 15.74
CA GLU A 226 7.22 -12.63 15.72
C GLU A 226 6.53 -12.02 14.49
N VAL A 227 5.36 -12.56 14.14
CA VAL A 227 4.45 -11.88 13.22
C VAL A 227 4.12 -10.51 13.77
N ASN A 228 4.12 -9.50 12.93
CA ASN A 228 3.90 -8.14 13.39
C ASN A 228 2.98 -7.35 12.44
N CYS A 229 2.36 -6.33 13.01
CA CYS A 229 1.44 -5.44 12.35
C CYS A 229 1.87 -3.99 12.53
N ILE A 230 1.81 -3.20 11.48
CA ILE A 230 2.07 -1.75 11.49
C ILE A 230 0.76 -1.03 11.18
N LEU A 231 0.24 -0.28 12.14
CA LEU A 231 -0.89 0.62 11.97
C LEU A 231 -0.33 1.98 11.51
N ALA A 232 -0.46 2.27 10.25
CA ALA A 232 -0.01 3.53 9.67
C ALA A 232 -1.18 4.51 9.59
N ASN A 233 -1.21 5.48 10.49
CA ASN A 233 -2.20 6.55 10.50
C ASN A 233 -1.94 7.48 9.32
N THR A 234 -2.89 7.60 8.40
CA THR A 234 -2.74 8.34 7.15
C THR A 234 -3.91 9.28 6.90
N ILE A 235 -3.79 10.07 5.85
CA ILE A 235 -4.84 10.97 5.35
C ILE A 235 -5.27 10.45 3.98
N LYS A 236 -6.55 10.09 3.83
CA LYS A 236 -7.10 9.73 2.52
C LYS A 236 -6.98 10.91 1.56
N GLY A 237 -6.36 10.70 0.39
CA GLY A 237 -6.14 11.78 -0.59
C GLY A 237 -4.97 12.71 -0.28
N LYS A 238 -4.01 12.27 0.54
CA LYS A 238 -2.83 13.05 0.99
C LYS A 238 -2.11 13.76 -0.14
N GLY A 239 -1.86 15.06 0.06
CA GLY A 239 -1.12 15.92 -0.86
C GLY A 239 -1.99 16.77 -1.78
N SER A 240 -3.32 16.63 -1.72
CA SER A 240 -4.26 17.52 -2.39
C SER A 240 -5.36 17.96 -1.41
N SER A 241 -5.42 19.23 -1.09
CA SER A 241 -6.45 19.80 -0.22
C SER A 241 -7.87 19.59 -0.76
N ILE A 242 -7.99 19.42 -2.08
CA ILE A 242 -9.24 19.07 -2.76
C ILE A 242 -9.68 17.63 -2.43
N MET A 243 -8.73 16.74 -2.14
CA MET A 243 -8.97 15.31 -1.94
C MET A 243 -8.89 14.88 -0.47
N GLU A 244 -8.07 15.56 0.34
CA GLU A 244 -7.80 15.16 1.73
C GLU A 244 -9.07 15.03 2.57
N ASN A 245 -9.22 13.85 3.20
CA ASN A 245 -10.34 13.50 4.09
C ASN A 245 -11.73 13.60 3.44
N LYS A 246 -11.82 13.52 2.12
CA LYS A 246 -13.11 13.59 1.41
C LYS A 246 -13.46 12.22 0.82
N LYS A 247 -14.58 11.63 1.26
CA LYS A 247 -15.06 10.31 0.81
C LYS A 247 -15.32 10.25 -0.71
N ASN A 248 -15.73 11.38 -1.32
CA ASN A 248 -16.03 11.46 -2.76
C ASN A 248 -14.80 11.13 -3.63
N TRP A 249 -13.60 11.28 -3.09
CA TRP A 249 -12.35 10.91 -3.75
C TRP A 249 -11.93 9.46 -3.52
N HIS A 250 -12.86 8.63 -3.06
CA HIS A 250 -12.66 7.19 -3.12
C HIS A 250 -12.48 6.73 -4.57
N TYR A 251 -13.30 7.25 -5.48
CA TYR A 251 -13.13 7.14 -6.93
C TYR A 251 -12.64 8.46 -7.52
N TRP A 252 -12.11 8.40 -8.74
CA TRP A 252 -11.85 9.61 -9.52
C TRP A 252 -13.16 10.39 -9.73
N ASN A 253 -13.09 11.69 -9.51
CA ASN A 253 -14.22 12.61 -9.67
C ASN A 253 -13.84 13.75 -10.60
N GLN A 254 -14.85 14.47 -11.13
CA GLN A 254 -14.62 15.65 -11.94
C GLN A 254 -14.02 16.79 -11.10
N MET A 255 -13.11 17.53 -11.70
CA MET A 255 -12.48 18.71 -11.13
C MET A 255 -12.64 19.91 -12.06
N THR A 256 -12.73 21.11 -11.48
CA THR A 256 -12.59 22.35 -12.24
C THR A 256 -11.12 22.60 -12.58
N GLU A 257 -10.87 23.50 -13.55
CA GLU A 257 -9.50 23.88 -13.90
C GLU A 257 -8.76 24.50 -12.72
N GLU A 258 -9.45 25.28 -11.86
CA GLU A 258 -8.88 25.87 -10.65
C GLU A 258 -8.46 24.78 -9.64
N GLU A 259 -9.28 23.76 -9.44
CA GLU A 259 -8.96 22.62 -8.57
C GLU A 259 -7.79 21.81 -9.09
N ILE A 260 -7.69 21.63 -10.41
CA ILE A 260 -6.56 20.94 -11.07
C ILE A 260 -5.29 21.73 -10.83
N GLU A 261 -5.29 23.03 -11.12
CA GLU A 261 -4.10 23.89 -10.94
C GLU A 261 -3.69 24.01 -9.47
N GLN A 262 -4.65 24.05 -8.55
CA GLN A 262 -4.36 24.01 -7.12
C GLN A 262 -3.67 22.72 -6.73
N THR A 263 -4.21 21.56 -7.14
CA THR A 263 -3.62 20.25 -6.85
C THR A 263 -2.22 20.12 -7.46
N ARG A 264 -2.01 20.61 -8.68
CA ARG A 264 -0.67 20.66 -9.31
C ARG A 264 0.35 21.46 -8.51
N LYS A 265 -0.06 22.63 -7.99
CA LYS A 265 0.81 23.46 -7.12
C LYS A 265 1.15 22.77 -5.81
N GLU A 266 0.19 22.08 -5.20
CA GLU A 266 0.39 21.35 -3.95
C GLU A 266 1.31 20.13 -4.14
N LEU A 267 1.27 19.50 -5.32
CA LEU A 267 2.11 18.35 -5.69
C LEU A 267 3.41 18.72 -6.43
N ALA A 268 3.71 20.00 -6.61
CA ALA A 268 4.90 20.50 -7.33
C ALA A 268 6.24 20.29 -6.59
#